data_8e1972e87fdf84529aa51d9cd8aad966
#
_entry.id   8e1972e87fdf84529aa51d9cd8aad966
#
_cell.length_a   1.000
_cell.length_b   1.000
_cell.length_c   1.000
_cell.angle_alpha   90.00
_cell.angle_beta   90.00
_cell.angle_gamma   90.00
#
_symmetry.space_group_name_H-M   'P 1'
#
loop_
_entity.id
_entity.type
_entity.pdbx_description
1 polymer ?
#
loop_
_entity_poly.entity_id
_entity_poly.type
_entity_poly.pdbx_seq_one_letter_code
_entity_poly.pdbx_strand_id
1 'polypeptide(L)'
;SAMGIIMAATWILTLPDRIRAINSKNMNTVKSVILDISGGGIRFSLSTPLEEGTYFMAQFSLALEECTQQFNIVCKVIKCTQSLDYADRYFARSKFIFDRITEREKIVRFVFEEERRIRRREME
;
A
#
# COMPACT_ATOMS: atom_id res chain seq x y z
N SER A 1 4.49 -11.71 -8.66
CA SER A 1 5.54 -10.83 -9.13
C SER A 1 5.49 -9.47 -8.47
N ALA A 2 6.63 -8.89 -8.23
CA ALA A 2 6.71 -7.58 -7.60
C ALA A 2 6.23 -6.50 -8.57
N MET A 3 5.34 -5.63 -8.12
CA MET A 3 4.82 -4.54 -8.93
C MET A 3 5.78 -3.35 -8.99
N GLY A 4 6.61 -3.17 -7.97
CA GLY A 4 7.58 -2.08 -7.92
C GLY A 4 6.99 -0.69 -7.79
N ILE A 5 5.73 -0.59 -7.36
CA ILE A 5 5.07 0.70 -7.17
C ILE A 5 5.64 1.39 -5.95
N ILE A 6 6.11 2.62 -6.13
CA ILE A 6 6.66 3.40 -5.03
C ILE A 6 5.52 3.98 -4.21
N MET A 7 5.63 3.82 -2.89
CA MET A 7 4.65 4.31 -1.93
C MET A 7 5.33 5.20 -0.91
N ALA A 8 4.69 6.31 -0.57
CA ALA A 8 5.06 7.11 0.59
C ALA A 8 4.15 6.72 1.75
N ALA A 9 4.72 6.21 2.82
CA ALA A 9 3.97 5.82 4.01
C ALA A 9 4.21 6.84 5.12
N THR A 10 3.15 7.43 5.61
CA THR A 10 3.18 8.38 6.72
C THR A 10 2.54 7.73 7.93
N TRP A 11 3.31 7.56 9.01
CA TRP A 11 2.80 6.91 10.21
C TRP A 11 1.77 7.77 10.91
N ILE A 12 0.70 7.13 11.37
CA ILE A 12 -0.39 7.79 12.05
C ILE A 12 -0.36 7.37 13.51
N LEU A 13 -0.24 8.34 14.40
CA LEU A 13 -0.14 8.09 15.84
C LEU A 13 -1.49 7.99 16.52
N THR A 14 -2.59 8.33 15.82
CA THR A 14 -3.92 8.31 16.36
C THR A 14 -4.79 7.26 15.64
N LEU A 15 -5.90 6.88 16.26
CA LEU A 15 -6.86 5.97 15.66
C LEU A 15 -7.47 6.58 14.39
N PRO A 16 -7.82 5.76 13.37
CA PRO A 16 -8.29 6.26 12.08
C PRO A 16 -9.49 7.21 12.17
N ASP A 17 -10.40 6.96 13.10
CA ASP A 17 -11.59 7.80 13.31
C ASP A 17 -11.26 9.20 13.82
N ARG A 18 -10.05 9.41 14.31
CA ARG A 18 -9.56 10.68 14.82
C ARG A 18 -8.59 11.40 13.89
N ILE A 19 -8.38 10.85 12.73
CA ILE A 19 -7.48 11.45 11.77
C ILE A 19 -8.21 12.60 11.08
N ARG A 20 -8.02 13.80 11.59
CA ARG A 20 -8.65 15.00 11.00
C ARG A 20 -7.66 15.81 10.20
N ALA A 21 -6.49 15.94 10.69
CA ALA A 21 -5.43 16.65 10.02
C ALA A 21 -4.15 15.97 10.40
N ILE A 22 -3.60 15.26 9.46
CA ILE A 22 -2.27 14.72 9.63
C ILE A 22 -1.33 15.89 9.45
N ASN A 23 -0.81 16.37 10.55
CA ASN A 23 0.19 17.42 10.48
C ASN A 23 1.52 16.79 10.07
N SER A 24 1.87 16.96 8.82
CA SER A 24 3.06 16.35 8.24
C SER A 24 4.36 16.71 8.95
N LYS A 25 4.39 17.79 9.72
CA LYS A 25 5.60 18.22 10.41
C LYS A 25 6.02 17.28 11.54
N ASN A 26 5.07 16.56 12.12
CA ASN A 26 5.32 15.66 13.26
C ASN A 26 5.25 14.19 12.88
N MET A 27 5.15 13.88 11.59
CA MET A 27 5.01 12.51 11.11
C MET A 27 6.18 12.12 10.23
N ASN A 28 6.72 10.96 10.50
CA ASN A 28 7.77 10.39 9.67
C ASN A 28 7.16 9.79 8.42
N THR A 29 7.64 10.25 7.28
CA THR A 29 7.25 9.69 5.99
C THR A 29 8.39 8.83 5.49
N VAL A 30 8.07 7.59 5.15
CA VAL A 30 9.04 6.62 4.66
C VAL A 30 8.62 6.16 3.27
N LYS A 31 9.58 6.08 2.36
CA LYS A 31 9.33 5.51 1.04
C LYS A 31 9.43 4.00 1.11
N SER A 32 8.51 3.34 0.45
CA SER A 32 8.43 1.88 0.39
C SER A 32 8.11 1.45 -1.02
N VAL A 33 8.23 0.16 -1.30
CA VAL A 33 7.87 -0.40 -2.59
C VAL A 33 6.74 -1.40 -2.39
N ILE A 34 5.63 -1.17 -3.08
CA ILE A 34 4.50 -2.10 -3.08
C ILE A 34 4.89 -3.30 -3.92
N LEU A 35 4.86 -4.47 -3.31
CA LEU A 35 5.17 -5.74 -3.95
C LEU A 35 3.93 -6.40 -4.54
N ASP A 36 2.79 -6.19 -3.88
CA ASP A 36 1.55 -6.83 -4.25
C ASP A 36 0.37 -6.00 -3.75
N ILE A 37 -0.71 -5.96 -4.52
CA ILE A 37 -1.91 -5.21 -4.19
C ILE A 37 -3.15 -6.04 -4.49
N SER A 38 -4.14 -5.96 -3.61
CA SER A 38 -5.44 -6.58 -3.77
C SER A 38 -6.52 -5.58 -3.40
N GLY A 39 -7.79 -5.98 -3.55
CA GLY A 39 -8.89 -5.13 -3.10
C GLY A 39 -8.92 -4.89 -1.60
N GLY A 40 -8.25 -5.74 -0.82
CA GLY A 40 -8.23 -5.65 0.64
C GLY A 40 -7.01 -4.99 1.24
N GLY A 41 -5.90 -4.90 0.53
CA GLY A 41 -4.69 -4.35 1.10
C GLY A 41 -3.46 -4.44 0.21
N ILE A 42 -2.32 -4.11 0.80
CA ILE A 42 -1.04 -4.10 0.12
C ILE A 42 0.00 -4.89 0.92
N ARG A 43 0.93 -5.48 0.18
CA ARG A 43 2.16 -6.03 0.74
C ARG A 43 3.32 -5.18 0.19
N PHE A 44 4.19 -4.75 1.07
CA PHE A 44 5.26 -3.83 0.70
C PHE A 44 6.55 -4.12 1.46
N SER A 45 7.65 -3.61 0.93
CA SER A 45 8.98 -3.75 1.54
C SER A 45 9.42 -2.43 2.14
N LEU A 46 10.17 -2.51 3.23
CA LEU A 46 10.71 -1.33 3.90
C LEU A 46 12.00 -1.69 4.63
N SER A 47 12.74 -0.66 5.05
CA SER A 47 14.06 -0.83 5.70
C SER A 47 13.99 -0.85 7.21
N THR A 48 12.83 -0.54 7.81
CA THR A 48 12.66 -0.53 9.26
C THR A 48 11.47 -1.40 9.64
N PRO A 49 11.50 -2.07 10.80
CA PRO A 49 10.37 -2.90 11.22
C PRO A 49 9.19 -2.06 11.64
N LEU A 50 7.99 -2.65 11.50
CA LEU A 50 6.75 -2.06 11.93
C LEU A 50 6.06 -2.96 12.94
N GLU A 51 5.45 -2.36 13.95
CA GLU A 51 4.60 -3.10 14.87
C GLU A 51 3.27 -3.46 14.22
N GLU A 52 2.81 -4.67 14.47
CA GLU A 52 1.49 -5.10 14.05
C GLU A 52 0.43 -4.23 14.74
N GLY A 53 -0.59 -3.86 13.98
CA GLY A 53 -1.63 -2.96 14.45
C GLY A 53 -1.35 -1.47 14.23
N THR A 54 -0.17 -1.12 13.74
CA THR A 54 0.18 0.26 13.43
C THR A 54 -0.65 0.77 12.25
N TYR A 55 -1.11 2.01 12.34
CA TYR A 55 -1.80 2.69 11.25
C TYR A 55 -0.86 3.61 10.50
N PHE A 56 -1.06 3.68 9.19
CA PHE A 56 -0.30 4.61 8.36
C PHE A 56 -1.14 5.07 7.17
N MET A 57 -0.78 6.23 6.61
CA MET A 57 -1.38 6.73 5.38
C MET A 57 -0.50 6.28 4.22
N ALA A 58 -1.06 5.49 3.33
CA ALA A 58 -0.39 5.06 2.11
C ALA A 58 -0.72 6.01 0.97
N GLN A 59 0.31 6.56 0.35
CA GLN A 59 0.18 7.44 -0.81
C GLN A 59 0.87 6.80 -1.99
N PHE A 60 0.11 6.49 -3.01
CA PHE A 60 0.64 5.84 -4.21
C PHE A 60 -0.25 6.12 -5.42
N SER A 61 0.30 5.87 -6.59
CA SER A 61 -0.43 6.06 -7.85
C SER A 61 -0.54 4.74 -8.58
N LEU A 62 -1.68 4.51 -9.21
CA LEU A 62 -1.92 3.33 -10.04
C LEU A 62 -2.24 3.78 -11.46
N ALA A 63 -1.60 3.14 -12.43
CA ALA A 63 -1.87 3.39 -13.84
C ALA A 63 -3.04 2.51 -14.29
N LEU A 64 -4.18 3.12 -14.51
CA LEU A 64 -5.34 2.50 -15.15
C LEU A 64 -5.26 2.72 -16.65
N GLU A 65 -6.07 1.99 -17.42
CA GLU A 65 -6.03 2.09 -18.88
C GLU A 65 -6.24 3.53 -19.41
N GLU A 66 -7.10 4.29 -18.74
CA GLU A 66 -7.48 5.62 -19.20
C GLU A 66 -6.72 6.75 -18.51
N CYS A 67 -6.19 6.51 -17.33
CA CYS A 67 -5.55 7.57 -16.53
C CYS A 67 -4.69 7.00 -15.43
N THR A 68 -3.87 7.86 -14.82
CA THR A 68 -3.16 7.56 -13.59
C THR A 68 -3.98 8.11 -12.42
N GLN A 69 -4.26 7.26 -11.44
CA GLN A 69 -5.05 7.62 -10.28
C GLN A 69 -4.18 7.68 -9.03
N GLN A 70 -4.27 8.79 -8.31
CA GLN A 70 -3.59 8.97 -7.03
C GLN A 70 -4.46 8.44 -5.89
N PHE A 71 -3.85 7.70 -4.96
CA PHE A 71 -4.54 7.17 -3.78
C PHE A 71 -3.88 7.66 -2.51
N ASN A 72 -4.71 8.00 -1.53
CA ASN A 72 -4.32 8.31 -0.17
C ASN A 72 -5.23 7.50 0.74
N ILE A 73 -4.75 6.36 1.22
CA ILE A 73 -5.60 5.42 1.95
C ILE A 73 -4.97 5.06 3.28
N VAL A 74 -5.77 5.11 4.35
CA VAL A 74 -5.34 4.64 5.66
C VAL A 74 -5.22 3.12 5.62
N CYS A 75 -4.14 2.62 6.16
CA CYS A 75 -3.85 1.19 6.23
C CYS A 75 -3.52 0.79 7.67
N LYS A 76 -3.76 -0.48 7.98
CA LYS A 76 -3.39 -1.07 9.26
C LYS A 76 -2.44 -2.23 8.99
N VAL A 77 -1.28 -2.23 9.66
CA VAL A 77 -0.31 -3.31 9.54
C VAL A 77 -0.86 -4.57 10.20
N ILE A 78 -0.95 -5.64 9.41
CA ILE A 78 -1.41 -6.94 9.91
C ILE A 78 -0.23 -7.79 10.34
N LYS A 79 0.85 -7.78 9.56
CA LYS A 79 2.03 -8.59 9.82
C LYS A 79 3.27 -7.93 9.24
N CYS A 80 4.38 -8.01 9.97
CA CYS A 80 5.68 -7.55 9.50
C CYS A 80 6.73 -8.61 9.82
N THR A 81 7.50 -9.01 8.81
CA THR A 81 8.53 -10.03 8.96
C THR A 81 9.85 -9.53 8.39
N GLN A 82 10.94 -9.93 9.02
CA GLN A 82 12.27 -9.62 8.52
C GLN A 82 12.62 -10.54 7.35
N SER A 83 13.31 -9.99 6.35
CA SER A 83 13.81 -10.76 5.23
C SER A 83 14.81 -11.82 5.71
N LEU A 84 14.75 -13.02 5.12
CA LEU A 84 15.74 -14.06 5.39
C LEU A 84 17.07 -13.77 4.72
N ASP A 85 17.07 -12.98 3.66
CA ASP A 85 18.27 -12.70 2.86
C ASP A 85 19.00 -11.43 3.27
N TYR A 86 18.26 -10.43 3.78
CA TYR A 86 18.82 -9.11 4.12
C TYR A 86 18.34 -8.65 5.49
N ALA A 87 19.28 -8.40 6.39
CA ALA A 87 18.98 -8.02 7.77
C ALA A 87 18.28 -6.65 7.87
N ASP A 88 18.50 -5.78 6.90
CA ASP A 88 17.93 -4.43 6.87
C ASP A 88 16.66 -4.33 6.03
N ARG A 89 16.06 -5.46 5.68
CA ARG A 89 14.85 -5.49 4.85
C ARG A 89 13.72 -6.20 5.58
N TYR A 90 12.53 -5.58 5.51
CA TYR A 90 11.32 -6.12 6.12
C TYR A 90 10.21 -6.15 5.07
N PHE A 91 9.29 -7.07 5.27
CA PHE A 91 8.09 -7.19 4.45
C PHE A 91 6.88 -7.04 5.34
N ALA A 92 6.01 -6.11 5.00
CA ALA A 92 4.80 -5.86 5.75
C ALA A 92 3.58 -6.14 4.90
N ARG A 93 2.56 -6.70 5.53
CA ARG A 93 1.24 -6.87 4.94
C ARG A 93 0.27 -6.02 5.71
N SER A 94 -0.55 -5.24 5.01
CA SER A 94 -1.51 -4.35 5.62
C SER A 94 -2.86 -4.45 4.92
N LYS A 95 -3.90 -4.05 5.64
CA LYS A 95 -5.24 -3.96 5.07
C LYS A 95 -5.61 -2.50 4.88
N PHE A 96 -6.39 -2.23 3.83
CA PHE A 96 -6.95 -0.91 3.60
C PHE A 96 -8.10 -0.64 4.56
N ILE A 97 -8.19 0.60 5.01
CA ILE A 97 -9.34 1.10 5.73
C ILE A 97 -9.94 2.19 4.85
N PHE A 98 -10.99 1.82 4.12
CA PHE A 98 -11.59 2.73 3.16
C PHE A 98 -12.61 3.64 3.81
N ASP A 99 -12.53 4.93 3.47
CA ASP A 99 -13.59 5.88 3.81
C ASP A 99 -14.75 5.80 2.81
N ARG A 100 -14.42 5.43 1.56
CA ARG A 100 -15.38 5.40 0.46
C ARG A 100 -15.24 4.12 -0.33
N ILE A 101 -16.37 3.53 -0.67
CA ILE A 101 -16.40 2.32 -1.48
C ILE A 101 -15.83 2.56 -2.89
N THR A 102 -15.92 3.79 -3.39
CA THR A 102 -15.39 4.14 -4.72
C THR A 102 -13.88 3.93 -4.83
N GLU A 103 -13.13 4.17 -3.75
CA GLU A 103 -11.69 3.94 -3.75
C GLU A 103 -11.38 2.46 -3.88
N ARG A 104 -12.12 1.63 -3.15
CA ARG A 104 -11.97 0.18 -3.23
C ARG A 104 -12.27 -0.33 -4.64
N GLU A 105 -13.33 0.17 -5.25
CA GLU A 105 -13.72 -0.22 -6.60
C GLU A 105 -12.64 0.12 -7.63
N LYS A 106 -11.99 1.25 -7.50
CA LYS A 106 -10.89 1.64 -8.39
C LYS A 106 -9.70 0.69 -8.25
N ILE A 107 -9.37 0.29 -7.04
CA ILE A 107 -8.28 -0.65 -6.80
C ILE A 107 -8.62 -2.02 -7.34
N VAL A 108 -9.84 -2.49 -7.12
CA VAL A 108 -10.31 -3.77 -7.65
C VAL A 108 -10.23 -3.76 -9.19
N ARG A 109 -10.63 -2.66 -9.81
CA ARG A 109 -10.53 -2.49 -11.26
C ARG A 109 -9.08 -2.58 -11.73
N PHE A 110 -8.18 -1.91 -11.04
CA PHE A 110 -6.75 -1.98 -11.34
C PHE A 110 -6.24 -3.42 -11.28
N VAL A 111 -6.58 -4.15 -10.24
CA VAL A 111 -6.16 -5.55 -10.08
C VAL A 111 -6.65 -6.41 -11.24
N PHE A 112 -7.90 -6.25 -11.65
CA PHE A 112 -8.45 -6.96 -12.80
C PHE A 112 -7.71 -6.64 -14.10
N GLU A 113 -7.42 -5.37 -14.33
CA GLU A 113 -6.69 -4.95 -15.54
C GLU A 113 -5.29 -5.53 -15.58
N GLU A 114 -4.60 -5.55 -14.43
CA GLU A 114 -3.27 -6.13 -14.33
C GLU A 114 -3.28 -7.64 -14.57
N GLU A 115 -4.25 -8.35 -14.00
CA GLU A 115 -4.39 -9.79 -14.22
C GLU A 115 -4.64 -10.12 -15.69
N ARG A 116 -5.47 -9.35 -16.37
CA ARG A 116 -5.72 -9.53 -17.79
C ARG A 116 -4.47 -9.26 -18.62
N ARG A 117 -3.71 -8.23 -18.26
CA ARG A 117 -2.47 -7.90 -18.94
C ARG A 117 -1.43 -9.01 -18.80
N ILE A 118 -1.30 -9.58 -17.63
CA ILE A 118 -0.40 -10.68 -17.34
C ILE A 118 -0.80 -11.92 -18.15
N ARG A 119 -2.09 -12.24 -18.18
CA ARG A 119 -2.59 -13.38 -18.96
C ARG A 119 -2.30 -13.24 -20.46
N ARG A 120 -2.46 -12.04 -21.00
CA ARG A 120 -2.13 -11.79 -22.42
C ARG A 120 -0.66 -12.06 -22.71
N ARG A 121 0.23 -11.65 -21.82
CA ARG A 121 1.66 -11.94 -21.97
C ARG A 121 1.97 -13.42 -21.97
N GLU A 122 1.31 -14.17 -21.09
CA GLU A 122 1.52 -15.61 -21.00
C GLU A 122 1.02 -16.36 -22.23
N MET A 123 0.06 -15.79 -22.93
CA MET A 123 -0.50 -16.41 -24.15
C MET A 123 0.31 -16.07 -25.42
N GLU A 124 1.18 -15.11 -25.34
CA GLU A 124 2.10 -14.76 -26.43
C GLU A 124 3.37 -15.61 -26.34
#